data_4b82450cc6f6193b011ef674e8463819
#
_entry.id   4b82450cc6f6193b011ef674e8463819
#
_cell.length_a   1.000
_cell.length_b   1.000
_cell.length_c   1.000
_cell.angle_alpha   90.00
_cell.angle_beta   90.00
_cell.angle_gamma   90.00
#
_symmetry.space_group_name_H-M   'P 1'
#
loop_
_entity.id
_entity.type
_entity.pdbx_description
1 polymer ?
#
loop_
_entity_poly.entity_id
_entity_poly.type
_entity_poly.pdbx_seq_one_letter_code
_entity_poly.pdbx_strand_id
1 'polypeptide(L)'
;MQRINLYPSPLTPLVNDGTGDITHGDYDVAIDNLEAGTYVFAADIQNSRAQTGINVMLFDSDWSPIFNSTEIGHVKTTFTLKKPDRVRIRAFQVGVTISNVNVERADTYATAAGGGFPAFFTKDTAAY
;
A
#
# COMPACT_ATOMS: atom_id res chain seq x y z
N MET A 1 22.60 5.05 1.23
CA MET A 1 21.39 4.41 1.81
C MET A 1 20.60 3.75 0.71
N GLN A 2 20.06 2.59 0.94
CA GLN A 2 19.24 1.88 -0.02
C GLN A 2 17.76 1.94 0.37
N ARG A 3 16.90 2.22 -0.60
CA ARG A 3 15.45 2.14 -0.44
C ARG A 3 14.96 0.78 -0.94
N ILE A 4 13.98 0.22 -0.27
CA ILE A 4 13.35 -1.04 -0.69
C ILE A 4 11.84 -0.85 -0.68
N ASN A 5 11.22 -1.08 -1.85
CA ASN A 5 9.76 -1.17 -1.93
C ASN A 5 9.35 -2.59 -1.55
N LEU A 6 8.72 -2.74 -0.40
CA LEU A 6 8.32 -4.04 0.15
C LEU A 6 7.04 -4.59 -0.48
N TYR A 7 6.33 -3.78 -1.28
CA TYR A 7 5.15 -4.25 -1.99
C TYR A 7 5.56 -5.25 -3.09
N PRO A 8 4.99 -6.46 -3.10
CA PRO A 8 5.54 -7.55 -3.93
C PRO A 8 5.31 -7.40 -5.43
N SER A 9 4.35 -6.59 -5.86
CA SER A 9 3.99 -6.47 -7.27
C SER A 9 3.81 -5.01 -7.70
N PRO A 10 4.84 -4.18 -7.60
CA PRO A 10 4.68 -2.73 -7.81
C PRO A 10 4.30 -2.35 -9.24
N LEU A 11 4.56 -3.20 -10.22
CA LEU A 11 4.21 -2.94 -11.62
C LEU A 11 2.80 -3.37 -11.99
N THR A 12 2.12 -4.11 -11.10
CA THR A 12 0.79 -4.65 -11.38
C THR A 12 -0.25 -3.90 -10.55
N PRO A 13 -1.17 -3.14 -11.18
CA PRO A 13 -2.26 -2.51 -10.44
C PRO A 13 -3.14 -3.54 -9.73
N LEU A 14 -3.59 -3.19 -8.53
CA LEU A 14 -4.57 -3.97 -7.79
C LEU A 14 -5.95 -3.44 -8.15
N VAL A 15 -6.75 -4.28 -8.82
CA VAL A 15 -8.04 -3.87 -9.38
C VAL A 15 -9.16 -4.70 -8.75
N ASN A 16 -10.18 -4.02 -8.24
CA ASN A 16 -11.43 -4.66 -7.84
C ASN A 16 -12.47 -4.44 -8.96
N ASP A 17 -12.61 -5.42 -9.84
CA ASP A 17 -13.52 -5.36 -10.97
C ASP A 17 -14.87 -6.07 -10.71
N GLY A 18 -15.05 -6.61 -9.52
CA GLY A 18 -16.26 -7.30 -9.12
C GLY A 18 -16.37 -8.75 -9.58
N THR A 19 -15.38 -9.28 -10.29
CA THR A 19 -15.41 -10.66 -10.81
C THR A 19 -14.86 -11.69 -9.83
N GLY A 20 -14.07 -11.25 -8.85
CA GLY A 20 -13.47 -12.10 -7.83
C GLY A 20 -14.30 -12.21 -6.56
N ASP A 21 -13.77 -12.94 -5.59
CA ASP A 21 -14.39 -13.15 -4.29
C ASP A 21 -13.54 -12.50 -3.21
N ILE A 22 -14.10 -11.54 -2.51
CA ILE A 22 -13.41 -10.81 -1.44
C ILE A 22 -13.02 -11.74 -0.28
N THR A 23 -13.78 -12.80 -0.04
CA THR A 23 -13.48 -13.76 1.04
C THR A 23 -12.30 -14.66 0.68
N HIS A 24 -11.97 -14.79 -0.59
CA HIS A 24 -10.81 -15.54 -1.07
C HIS A 24 -9.56 -14.65 -1.23
N GLY A 25 -9.67 -13.36 -0.91
CA GLY A 25 -8.55 -12.44 -1.04
C GLY A 25 -8.21 -12.01 -2.46
N ASP A 26 -9.16 -12.10 -3.39
CA ASP A 26 -8.92 -11.77 -4.80
C ASP A 26 -8.58 -10.28 -5.02
N TYR A 27 -8.93 -9.42 -4.07
CA TYR A 27 -8.67 -7.99 -4.13
C TYR A 27 -7.66 -7.52 -3.10
N ASP A 28 -6.93 -8.46 -2.50
CA ASP A 28 -5.92 -8.20 -1.49
C ASP A 28 -4.53 -8.56 -2.01
N VAL A 29 -3.54 -7.78 -1.61
CA VAL A 29 -2.13 -8.15 -1.74
C VAL A 29 -1.54 -8.19 -0.35
N ALA A 30 -0.91 -9.32 0.00
CA ALA A 30 -0.29 -9.51 1.30
C ALA A 30 1.21 -9.26 1.24
N ILE A 31 1.73 -8.56 2.23
CA ILE A 31 3.16 -8.45 2.50
C ILE A 31 3.42 -9.27 3.76
N ASP A 32 4.12 -10.40 3.59
CA ASP A 32 4.38 -11.32 4.69
C ASP A 32 5.65 -10.92 5.45
N ASN A 33 5.64 -11.17 6.75
CA ASN A 33 6.82 -11.07 7.60
C ASN A 33 7.48 -9.70 7.62
N LEU A 34 6.68 -8.63 7.63
CA LEU A 34 7.22 -7.31 7.90
C LEU A 34 7.74 -7.26 9.34
N GLU A 35 8.95 -6.81 9.51
CA GLU A 35 9.54 -6.65 10.83
C GLU A 35 8.83 -5.55 11.63
N ALA A 36 8.99 -5.56 12.94
CA ALA A 36 8.54 -4.45 13.77
C ALA A 36 9.21 -3.15 13.31
N GLY A 37 8.46 -2.07 13.30
CA GLY A 37 8.98 -0.78 12.88
C GLY A 37 7.90 0.11 12.28
N THR A 38 8.32 1.27 11.80
CA THR A 38 7.44 2.25 11.19
C THR A 38 7.65 2.29 9.68
N TYR A 39 6.54 2.31 8.95
CA TYR A 39 6.50 2.23 7.48
C TYR A 39 5.66 3.34 6.90
N VAL A 40 5.92 3.68 5.64
CA VAL A 40 5.05 4.52 4.82
C VAL A 40 4.37 3.64 3.79
N PHE A 41 3.06 3.79 3.66
CA PHE A 41 2.27 3.32 2.52
C PHE A 41 1.93 4.53 1.66
N ALA A 42 2.24 4.45 0.38
CA ALA A 42 1.86 5.47 -0.60
C ALA A 42 1.36 4.79 -1.87
N ALA A 43 0.32 5.33 -2.48
CA ALA A 43 -0.26 4.77 -3.69
C ALA A 43 -1.11 5.80 -4.43
N ASP A 44 -1.45 5.47 -5.68
CA ASP A 44 -2.38 6.24 -6.49
C ASP A 44 -3.70 5.47 -6.59
N ILE A 45 -4.80 6.13 -6.24
CA ILE A 45 -6.14 5.53 -6.14
C ILE A 45 -7.05 6.11 -7.21
N GLN A 46 -7.73 5.22 -7.93
CA GLN A 46 -8.78 5.58 -8.88
C GLN A 46 -10.05 4.78 -8.54
N ASN A 47 -11.20 5.37 -8.83
CA ASN A 47 -12.50 4.68 -8.71
C ASN A 47 -13.32 4.98 -9.96
N SER A 48 -13.46 4.00 -10.83
CA SER A 48 -14.17 4.15 -12.12
C SER A 48 -15.68 4.31 -11.97
N ARG A 49 -16.24 4.00 -10.80
CA ARG A 49 -17.67 4.10 -10.57
C ARG A 49 -18.09 5.36 -9.85
N ALA A 50 -17.15 6.25 -9.54
CA ALA A 50 -17.42 7.50 -8.82
C ALA A 50 -18.25 7.31 -7.55
N GLN A 51 -18.02 6.20 -6.85
CA GLN A 51 -18.73 5.86 -5.62
C GLN A 51 -18.12 6.60 -4.43
N THR A 52 -18.93 6.76 -3.39
CA THR A 52 -18.45 7.20 -2.08
C THR A 52 -18.06 5.98 -1.23
N GLY A 53 -17.38 6.23 -0.11
CA GLY A 53 -16.96 5.18 0.81
C GLY A 53 -15.49 4.84 0.69
N ILE A 54 -15.08 3.77 1.37
CA ILE A 54 -13.68 3.38 1.47
C ILE A 54 -13.20 2.82 0.13
N ASN A 55 -12.04 3.32 -0.35
CA ASN A 55 -11.38 2.85 -1.55
C ASN A 55 -10.24 1.89 -1.25
N VAL A 56 -9.43 2.21 -0.26
CA VAL A 56 -8.28 1.38 0.14
C VAL A 56 -8.32 1.11 1.63
N MET A 57 -7.94 -0.10 2.01
CA MET A 57 -7.81 -0.47 3.41
C MET A 57 -6.60 -1.38 3.61
N LEU A 58 -5.88 -1.13 4.70
CA LEU A 58 -4.79 -1.98 5.17
C LEU A 58 -5.25 -2.72 6.42
N PHE A 59 -4.93 -4.02 6.48
CA PHE A 59 -5.24 -4.89 7.63
C PHE A 59 -3.99 -5.58 8.14
N ASP A 60 -3.97 -5.90 9.44
CA ASP A 60 -2.97 -6.79 10.00
C ASP A 60 -3.39 -8.28 9.82
N SER A 61 -2.62 -9.20 10.39
CA SER A 61 -2.89 -10.63 10.28
C SER A 61 -4.19 -11.07 10.98
N ASP A 62 -4.67 -10.29 11.93
CA ASP A 62 -5.92 -10.54 12.65
C ASP A 62 -7.11 -9.84 11.98
N TRP A 63 -6.92 -9.30 10.78
CA TRP A 63 -7.94 -8.53 10.06
C TRP A 63 -8.37 -7.26 10.79
N SER A 64 -7.52 -6.76 11.69
CA SER A 64 -7.74 -5.46 12.32
C SER A 64 -7.31 -4.35 11.37
N PRO A 65 -8.14 -3.32 11.16
CA PRO A 65 -7.79 -2.22 10.28
C PRO A 65 -6.58 -1.43 10.81
N ILE A 66 -5.61 -1.20 9.93
CA ILE A 66 -4.46 -0.33 10.20
C ILE A 66 -4.73 1.07 9.66
N PHE A 67 -5.34 1.14 8.47
CA PHE A 67 -5.60 2.38 7.76
C PHE A 67 -6.72 2.17 6.76
N ASN A 68 -7.51 3.21 6.53
CA ASN A 68 -8.48 3.25 5.43
C ASN A 68 -8.57 4.66 4.86
N SER A 69 -8.96 4.78 3.61
CA SER A 69 -9.14 6.08 2.96
C SER A 69 -10.26 6.04 1.95
N THR A 70 -11.00 7.15 1.89
CA THR A 70 -12.03 7.42 0.88
C THR A 70 -11.47 8.30 -0.26
N GLU A 71 -10.21 8.69 -0.19
CA GLU A 71 -9.62 9.63 -1.13
C GLU A 71 -9.34 9.02 -2.48
N ILE A 72 -9.36 9.87 -3.51
CA ILE A 72 -8.94 9.57 -4.88
C ILE A 72 -7.66 10.36 -5.15
N GLY A 73 -6.77 9.79 -5.96
CA GLY A 73 -5.49 10.39 -6.28
C GLY A 73 -4.38 9.83 -5.41
N HIS A 74 -3.38 10.63 -5.12
CA HIS A 74 -2.24 10.19 -4.33
C HIS A 74 -2.58 10.13 -2.84
N VAL A 75 -2.41 8.96 -2.25
CA VAL A 75 -2.67 8.70 -0.83
C VAL A 75 -1.37 8.27 -0.16
N LYS A 76 -1.14 8.79 1.03
CA LYS A 76 0.04 8.44 1.83
C LYS A 76 -0.33 8.38 3.29
N THR A 77 0.19 7.37 3.99
CA THR A 77 0.07 7.26 5.44
C THR A 77 1.31 6.60 6.04
N THR A 78 1.47 6.79 7.33
CA THR A 78 2.51 6.13 8.13
C THR A 78 1.83 5.18 9.10
N PHE A 79 2.37 3.97 9.23
CA PHE A 79 1.87 3.00 10.21
C PHE A 79 3.02 2.31 10.94
N THR A 80 2.74 1.81 12.14
CA THR A 80 3.75 1.17 12.99
C THR A 80 3.31 -0.24 13.36
N LEU A 81 4.20 -1.22 13.18
CA LEU A 81 4.04 -2.59 13.67
C LEU A 81 4.87 -2.75 14.94
N LYS A 82 4.23 -3.17 16.03
CA LYS A 82 4.92 -3.38 17.31
C LYS A 82 5.65 -4.73 17.37
N LYS A 83 5.27 -5.65 16.48
CA LYS A 83 5.88 -6.99 16.34
C LYS A 83 5.86 -7.35 14.86
N PRO A 84 6.65 -8.34 14.43
CA PRO A 84 6.56 -8.83 13.05
C PRO A 84 5.14 -9.26 12.71
N ASP A 85 4.66 -8.89 11.52
CA ASP A 85 3.28 -9.16 11.13
C ASP A 85 3.15 -9.20 9.61
N ARG A 86 1.98 -9.69 9.16
CA ARG A 86 1.53 -9.60 7.78
C ARG A 86 0.66 -8.36 7.63
N VAL A 87 0.83 -7.64 6.53
CA VAL A 87 -0.04 -6.53 6.17
C VAL A 87 -0.71 -6.84 4.84
N ARG A 88 -2.03 -6.71 4.78
CA ARG A 88 -2.79 -6.84 3.55
C ARG A 88 -3.29 -5.49 3.09
N ILE A 89 -3.17 -5.25 1.78
CA ILE A 89 -3.67 -4.05 1.12
C ILE A 89 -4.84 -4.49 0.24
N ARG A 90 -6.00 -3.87 0.44
CA ARG A 90 -7.25 -4.23 -0.24
C ARG A 90 -7.78 -3.10 -1.10
N ALA A 91 -8.15 -3.39 -2.34
CA ALA A 91 -9.03 -2.56 -3.15
C ALA A 91 -10.47 -2.81 -2.65
N PHE A 92 -10.99 -1.90 -1.84
CA PHE A 92 -12.10 -2.18 -0.92
C PHE A 92 -13.46 -2.30 -1.60
N GLN A 93 -13.68 -1.60 -2.70
CA GLN A 93 -14.96 -1.67 -3.40
C GLN A 93 -14.78 -1.81 -4.91
N VAL A 94 -15.82 -2.30 -5.57
CA VAL A 94 -15.81 -2.49 -7.03
C VAL A 94 -15.59 -1.16 -7.75
N GLY A 95 -14.69 -1.16 -8.72
CA GLY A 95 -14.30 0.03 -9.48
C GLY A 95 -12.97 0.63 -9.03
N VAL A 96 -12.44 0.23 -7.88
CA VAL A 96 -11.19 0.76 -7.35
C VAL A 96 -10.00 0.13 -8.06
N THR A 97 -9.03 0.99 -8.42
CA THR A 97 -7.70 0.59 -8.89
C THR A 97 -6.66 1.26 -8.01
N ILE A 98 -5.76 0.46 -7.47
CA ILE A 98 -4.63 0.93 -6.66
C ILE A 98 -3.36 0.66 -7.45
N SER A 99 -2.62 1.71 -7.78
CA SER A 99 -1.39 1.62 -8.57
C SER A 99 -0.25 2.38 -7.91
N ASN A 100 0.95 2.18 -8.42
CA ASN A 100 2.16 2.84 -7.95
C ASN A 100 2.34 2.70 -6.42
N VAL A 101 2.12 1.48 -5.93
CA VAL A 101 2.18 1.20 -4.49
C VAL A 101 3.63 1.17 -4.03
N ASN A 102 3.92 1.93 -3.00
CA ASN A 102 5.18 1.87 -2.28
C ASN A 102 4.90 1.60 -0.80
N VAL A 103 5.50 0.54 -0.28
CA VAL A 103 5.56 0.28 1.16
C VAL A 103 7.03 0.20 1.52
N GLU A 104 7.51 1.16 2.30
CA GLU A 104 8.92 1.20 2.68
C GLU A 104 9.06 1.68 4.12
N ARG A 105 10.24 1.48 4.68
CA ARG A 105 10.56 2.00 6.01
C ARG A 105 10.46 3.52 6.02
N ALA A 106 9.89 4.05 7.09
CA ALA A 106 9.62 5.49 7.18
C ALA A 106 10.90 6.32 7.14
N ASP A 107 12.00 5.84 7.70
CA ASP A 107 13.28 6.56 7.71
C ASP A 107 13.85 6.72 6.29
N THR A 108 13.85 5.67 5.48
CA THR A 108 14.34 5.75 4.10
C THR A 108 13.42 6.62 3.23
N TYR A 109 12.11 6.53 3.45
CA TYR A 109 11.15 7.38 2.75
C TYR A 109 11.38 8.87 3.06
N ALA A 110 11.53 9.21 4.33
CA ALA A 110 11.72 10.60 4.75
C ALA A 110 13.03 11.18 4.20
N THR A 111 14.11 10.39 4.23
CA THR A 111 15.40 10.82 3.69
C THR A 111 15.30 11.05 2.18
N ALA A 112 14.65 10.17 1.45
CA ALA A 112 14.48 10.29 0.00
C ALA A 112 13.60 11.49 -0.36
N ALA A 113 12.51 11.69 0.36
CA ALA A 113 11.62 12.84 0.12
C ALA A 113 12.33 14.15 0.33
N GLY A 114 13.17 14.25 1.39
CA GLY A 114 14.00 15.42 1.65
C GLY A 114 15.04 15.69 0.56
N GLY A 115 15.48 14.66 -0.17
CA GLY A 115 16.39 14.77 -1.30
C GLY A 115 15.71 14.96 -2.66
N GLY A 116 14.39 15.04 -2.72
CA GLY A 116 13.64 15.20 -3.97
C GLY A 116 13.46 13.91 -4.76
N PHE A 117 13.70 12.74 -4.16
CA PHE A 117 13.51 11.46 -4.84
C PHE A 117 12.03 11.07 -4.89
N PRO A 118 11.61 10.31 -5.92
CA PRO A 118 10.19 9.99 -6.10
C PRO A 118 9.64 9.09 -4.98
N ALA A 119 8.35 9.21 -4.72
CA ALA A 119 7.65 8.38 -3.76
C ALA A 119 7.51 6.93 -4.22
N PHE A 120 7.44 6.70 -5.55
CA PHE A 120 7.27 5.38 -6.13
C PHE A 120 8.54 4.91 -6.85
N PHE A 121 8.87 3.64 -6.66
CA PHE A 121 9.92 2.94 -7.39
C PHE A 121 9.63 1.43 -7.36
N THR A 122 10.17 0.69 -8.34
CA THR A 122 9.77 -0.70 -8.58
C THR A 122 10.70 -1.74 -7.99
N LYS A 123 11.90 -1.33 -7.60
CA LYS A 123 12.94 -2.22 -7.10
C LYS A 123 13.68 -1.57 -5.96
N ASP A 124 14.69 -2.26 -5.49
CA ASP A 124 15.68 -1.67 -4.62
C ASP A 124 16.33 -0.48 -5.32
N THR A 125 16.42 0.61 -4.64
CA THR A 125 17.07 1.81 -5.14
C THR A 125 18.25 2.14 -4.27
N ALA A 126 19.44 2.18 -4.90
CA ALA A 126 20.60 2.70 -4.22
C ALA A 126 20.37 4.19 -4.01
N ALA A 127 20.45 4.56 -2.77
CA ALA A 127 20.16 5.89 -2.47
C ALA A 127 21.36 6.76 -2.39
N TYR A 128 21.65 7.66 -2.92
CA TYR A 128 21.89 8.97 -2.44
C TYR A 128 22.76 8.97 -1.15
#